data_f18980b2edc608abb26302af05e2f4d5
#
_entry.id   f18980b2edc608abb26302af05e2f4d5
#
_cell.length_a   1.000
_cell.length_b   1.000
_cell.length_c   1.000
_cell.angle_alpha   90.00
_cell.angle_beta   90.00
_cell.angle_gamma   90.00
#
_symmetry.space_group_name_H-M   'P 1'
#
loop_
_entity.id
_entity.type
_entity.pdbx_description
1 polymer ?
#
loop_
_entity_poly.entity_id
_entity_poly.type
_entity_poly.pdbx_seq_one_letter_code
_entity_poly.pdbx_strand_id
1 'polypeptide(L)'
;RWISCDGSPLAVSASVKRLQDGGFPICVMEDMSDKRSCLGEAQISFERKDITGSDKELVRISLDDYRLEGIKEKIDGKDREQFETAAREYPLQFIEYWSVDFDFDGRVFRPEMIFSREKGTLTRVCEKLLPASCPDRSICVKTVDVFGNYTMNVVKQKTSEQQNTENLQ
;
A
#
# COMPACT_ATOMS: atom_id res chain seq x y z
N ARG A 1 23.53 9.33 -9.90
CA ARG A 1 22.85 8.08 -9.51
C ARG A 1 23.51 7.52 -8.27
N TRP A 2 22.72 7.09 -7.32
CA TRP A 2 23.20 6.42 -6.10
C TRP A 2 22.25 5.25 -5.80
N ILE A 3 22.76 4.26 -5.10
CA ILE A 3 22.02 3.10 -4.62
C ILE A 3 22.34 2.99 -3.14
N SER A 4 21.31 2.81 -2.32
CA SER A 4 21.44 2.51 -0.90
C SER A 4 20.76 1.18 -0.62
N CYS A 5 21.29 0.42 0.31
CA CYS A 5 20.72 -0.84 0.76
C CYS A 5 20.68 -0.84 2.29
N ASP A 6 19.57 -1.25 2.85
CA ASP A 6 19.39 -1.41 4.29
C ASP A 6 18.50 -2.62 4.57
N GLY A 7 18.85 -3.41 5.57
CA GLY A 7 18.07 -4.56 6.03
C GLY A 7 16.94 -4.18 7.01
N SER A 8 16.91 -2.94 7.49
CA SER A 8 15.87 -2.46 8.41
C SER A 8 14.75 -1.78 7.63
N PRO A 9 13.50 -2.29 7.67
CA PRO A 9 12.36 -1.65 7.02
C PRO A 9 12.11 -0.23 7.53
N LEU A 10 12.39 0.05 8.80
CA LEU A 10 12.26 1.40 9.36
C LEU A 10 13.31 2.36 8.80
N ALA A 11 14.54 1.91 8.60
CA ALA A 11 15.58 2.73 7.97
C ALA A 11 15.27 2.99 6.49
N VAL A 12 14.74 2.00 5.78
CA VAL A 12 14.24 2.16 4.41
C VAL A 12 13.11 3.19 4.39
N SER A 13 12.12 3.08 5.28
CA SER A 13 11.01 4.04 5.40
C SER A 13 11.50 5.47 5.64
N ALA A 14 12.42 5.66 6.59
CA ALA A 14 12.99 6.98 6.87
C ALA A 14 13.75 7.56 5.66
N SER A 15 14.44 6.72 4.91
CA SER A 15 15.16 7.12 3.70
C SER A 15 14.19 7.51 2.58
N VAL A 16 13.14 6.71 2.35
CA VAL A 16 12.06 7.00 1.40
C VAL A 16 11.44 8.35 1.69
N LYS A 17 11.06 8.60 2.95
CA LYS A 17 10.46 9.86 3.36
C LYS A 17 11.38 11.06 3.08
N ARG A 18 12.65 10.99 3.46
CA ARG A 18 13.61 12.07 3.21
C ARG A 18 13.79 12.39 1.73
N LEU A 19 13.80 11.35 0.90
CA LEU A 19 13.95 11.53 -0.55
C LEU A 19 12.69 12.12 -1.17
N GLN A 20 11.52 11.67 -0.71
CA GLN A 20 10.24 12.21 -1.13
C GLN A 20 10.12 13.70 -0.77
N ASP A 21 10.45 14.06 0.47
CA ASP A 21 10.44 15.46 0.93
C ASP A 21 11.40 16.34 0.11
N GLY A 22 12.50 15.75 -0.36
CA GLY A 22 13.47 16.41 -1.25
C GLY A 22 13.07 16.45 -2.72
N GLY A 23 11.93 15.85 -3.10
CA GLY A 23 11.46 15.82 -4.49
C GLY A 23 12.28 14.90 -5.41
N PHE A 24 13.03 13.95 -4.85
CA PHE A 24 13.85 13.03 -5.64
C PHE A 24 13.05 11.82 -6.13
N PRO A 25 13.22 11.40 -7.38
CA PRO A 25 12.61 10.17 -7.88
C PRO A 25 13.20 8.97 -7.13
N ILE A 26 12.31 8.09 -6.65
CA ILE A 26 12.66 6.93 -5.83
C ILE A 26 12.19 5.66 -6.53
N CYS A 27 13.02 4.63 -6.47
CA CYS A 27 12.64 3.26 -6.76
C CYS A 27 13.07 2.40 -5.57
N VAL A 28 12.13 1.75 -4.91
CA VAL A 28 12.42 0.81 -3.81
C VAL A 28 12.37 -0.59 -4.39
N MET A 29 13.48 -1.30 -4.31
CA MET A 29 13.57 -2.70 -4.70
C MET A 29 13.74 -3.54 -3.44
N GLU A 30 12.94 -4.58 -3.30
CA GLU A 30 13.02 -5.52 -2.20
C GLU A 30 13.42 -6.91 -2.68
N ASP A 31 14.29 -7.54 -1.90
CA ASP A 31 14.57 -8.95 -2.06
C ASP A 31 13.42 -9.77 -1.48
N MET A 32 12.59 -10.33 -2.37
CA MET A 32 11.44 -11.15 -2.01
C MET A 32 11.82 -12.57 -1.58
N SER A 33 13.09 -12.92 -1.56
CA SER A 33 13.57 -14.24 -1.09
C SER A 33 13.43 -14.39 0.42
N ASP A 34 13.52 -13.30 1.16
CA ASP A 34 13.26 -13.26 2.60
C ASP A 34 11.76 -13.09 2.87
N LYS A 35 11.06 -14.20 2.98
CA LYS A 35 9.65 -14.24 3.39
C LYS A 35 9.55 -13.82 4.87
N ARG A 36 9.71 -12.55 5.15
CA ARG A 36 9.30 -12.01 6.44
C ARG A 36 7.81 -12.26 6.54
N SER A 37 7.40 -12.92 7.61
CA SER A 37 5.99 -13.16 7.86
C SER A 37 5.28 -11.81 7.89
N CYS A 38 4.43 -11.55 6.91
CA CYS A 38 3.51 -10.43 6.97
C CYS A 38 2.64 -10.62 8.21
N LEU A 39 2.91 -9.85 9.26
CA LEU A 39 2.15 -9.87 10.50
C LEU A 39 0.99 -8.89 10.48
N GLY A 40 0.67 -8.35 9.33
CA GLY A 40 -0.42 -7.39 9.13
C GLY A 40 -1.16 -7.60 7.81
N GLU A 41 -2.40 -7.18 7.78
CA GLU A 41 -3.26 -7.20 6.60
C GLU A 41 -3.90 -5.82 6.42
N ALA A 42 -3.65 -5.18 5.27
CA ALA A 42 -4.30 -3.93 4.90
C ALA A 42 -5.58 -4.21 4.11
N GLN A 43 -6.67 -3.58 4.50
CA GLN A 43 -7.92 -3.57 3.73
C GLN A 43 -7.95 -2.34 2.84
N ILE A 44 -8.16 -2.57 1.54
CA ILE A 44 -8.10 -1.52 0.53
C ILE A 44 -9.36 -1.59 -0.34
N SER A 45 -10.04 -0.46 -0.46
CA SER A 45 -11.10 -0.26 -1.46
C SER A 45 -10.52 0.32 -2.73
N PHE A 46 -11.07 -0.14 -3.84
CA PHE A 46 -10.68 0.26 -5.18
C PHE A 46 -11.91 0.63 -6.00
N GLU A 47 -11.94 1.85 -6.49
CA GLU A 47 -13.03 2.37 -7.32
C GLU A 47 -12.48 2.89 -8.64
N ARG A 48 -13.24 2.70 -9.70
CA ARG A 48 -12.93 3.22 -11.03
C ARG A 48 -14.14 3.94 -11.60
N LYS A 49 -13.90 5.04 -12.26
CA LYS A 49 -14.93 5.84 -12.90
C LYS A 49 -14.44 6.33 -14.25
N ASP A 50 -15.10 5.92 -15.30
CA ASP A 50 -14.86 6.44 -16.65
C ASP A 50 -15.23 7.92 -16.71
N ILE A 51 -14.40 8.70 -17.41
CA ILE A 51 -14.65 10.12 -17.61
C ILE A 51 -15.30 10.30 -18.99
N THR A 52 -16.55 10.74 -18.98
CA THR A 52 -17.32 10.95 -20.21
C THR A 52 -16.58 11.90 -21.16
N GLY A 53 -16.39 11.46 -22.42
CA GLY A 53 -15.71 12.23 -23.44
C GLY A 53 -14.19 12.24 -23.35
N SER A 54 -13.59 11.37 -22.54
CA SER A 54 -12.14 11.22 -22.37
C SER A 54 -11.72 9.76 -22.58
N ASP A 55 -10.48 9.55 -22.96
CA ASP A 55 -9.80 8.26 -22.96
C ASP A 55 -9.21 7.88 -21.60
N LYS A 56 -9.63 8.59 -20.53
CA LYS A 56 -9.13 8.43 -19.17
C LYS A 56 -10.21 7.94 -18.23
N GLU A 57 -9.77 7.26 -17.20
CA GLU A 57 -10.55 6.87 -16.04
C GLU A 57 -9.97 7.48 -14.77
N LEU A 58 -10.80 7.77 -13.81
CA LEU A 58 -10.40 8.12 -12.46
C LEU A 58 -10.31 6.83 -11.64
N VAL A 59 -9.13 6.55 -11.13
CA VAL A 59 -8.89 5.47 -10.16
C VAL A 59 -8.79 6.10 -8.77
N ARG A 60 -9.61 5.58 -7.86
CA ARG A 60 -9.59 5.94 -6.44
C ARG A 60 -9.24 4.72 -5.61
N ILE A 61 -8.28 4.87 -4.72
CA ILE A 61 -7.82 3.84 -3.80
C ILE A 61 -7.94 4.38 -2.39
N SER A 62 -8.58 3.61 -1.51
CA SER A 62 -8.76 3.97 -0.10
C SER A 62 -8.14 2.91 0.79
N LEU A 63 -7.37 3.34 1.78
CA LEU A 63 -6.88 2.52 2.87
C LEU A 63 -7.93 2.53 3.99
N ASP A 64 -8.71 1.46 4.10
CA ASP A 64 -9.90 1.42 4.95
C ASP A 64 -9.59 0.94 6.35
N ASP A 65 -8.79 -0.15 6.46
CA ASP A 65 -8.50 -0.78 7.73
C ASP A 65 -7.12 -1.45 7.71
N TYR A 66 -6.60 -1.78 8.89
CA TYR A 66 -5.36 -2.52 9.06
C TYR A 66 -5.46 -3.48 10.24
N ARG A 67 -5.19 -4.77 10.00
CA ARG A 67 -5.17 -5.79 11.03
C ARG A 67 -3.75 -6.21 11.32
N LEU A 68 -3.41 -6.18 12.62
CA LEU A 68 -2.14 -6.68 13.13
C LEU A 68 -2.34 -8.10 13.67
N GLU A 69 -1.66 -9.06 13.06
CA GLU A 69 -1.66 -10.45 13.53
C GLU A 69 -0.30 -10.83 14.12
N GLY A 70 -0.28 -11.67 15.14
CA GLY A 70 0.95 -12.24 15.71
C GLY A 70 1.85 -11.28 16.53
N ILE A 71 1.52 -10.00 16.63
CA ILE A 71 2.30 -9.04 17.42
C ILE A 71 1.95 -9.12 18.91
N LYS A 72 0.75 -9.54 19.24
CA LYS A 72 0.24 -9.65 20.62
C LYS A 72 1.15 -10.46 21.54
N GLU A 73 1.80 -11.48 20.99
CA GLU A 73 2.70 -12.36 21.74
C GLU A 73 4.05 -11.71 22.06
N LYS A 74 4.40 -10.65 21.34
CA LYS A 74 5.68 -9.92 21.48
C LYS A 74 5.60 -8.70 22.39
N ILE A 75 4.39 -8.35 22.87
CA ILE A 75 4.16 -7.17 23.71
C ILE A 75 4.04 -7.60 25.16
N ASP A 76 4.77 -6.90 26.03
CA ASP A 76 4.76 -7.13 27.48
C ASP A 76 3.35 -6.94 28.07
N GLY A 77 3.04 -7.77 29.09
CA GLY A 77 1.68 -7.89 29.62
C GLY A 77 1.04 -6.58 30.10
N LYS A 78 1.85 -5.60 30.52
CA LYS A 78 1.35 -4.27 30.96
C LYS A 78 0.83 -3.41 29.81
N ASP A 79 1.45 -3.52 28.65
CA ASP A 79 1.12 -2.67 27.50
C ASP A 79 0.16 -3.38 26.53
N ARG A 80 -0.11 -4.66 26.76
CA ARG A 80 -0.95 -5.49 25.89
C ARG A 80 -2.37 -4.96 25.78
N GLU A 81 -2.99 -4.58 26.88
CA GLU A 81 -4.38 -4.07 26.90
C GLU A 81 -4.50 -2.75 26.16
N GLN A 82 -3.54 -1.85 26.35
CA GLN A 82 -3.49 -0.58 25.62
C GLN A 82 -3.29 -0.81 24.12
N PHE A 83 -2.39 -1.72 23.77
CA PHE A 83 -2.13 -2.10 22.37
C PHE A 83 -3.38 -2.71 21.72
N GLU A 84 -4.06 -3.65 22.38
CA GLU A 84 -5.27 -4.29 21.86
C GLU A 84 -6.42 -3.28 21.67
N THR A 85 -6.55 -2.35 22.61
CA THR A 85 -7.54 -1.27 22.50
C THR A 85 -7.21 -0.37 21.31
N ALA A 86 -5.95 0.05 21.19
CA ALA A 86 -5.50 0.88 20.09
C ALA A 86 -5.62 0.18 18.72
N ALA A 87 -5.28 -1.12 18.65
CA ALA A 87 -5.40 -1.91 17.42
C ALA A 87 -6.85 -2.10 16.98
N ARG A 88 -7.79 -2.10 17.92
CA ARG A 88 -9.23 -2.20 17.64
C ARG A 88 -9.87 -0.86 17.25
N GLU A 89 -9.53 0.21 17.98
CA GLU A 89 -10.21 1.50 17.81
C GLU A 89 -9.56 2.38 16.74
N TYR A 90 -8.25 2.26 16.58
CA TYR A 90 -7.46 3.10 15.67
C TYR A 90 -6.45 2.28 14.86
N PRO A 91 -6.87 1.26 14.12
CA PRO A 91 -5.94 0.32 13.46
C PRO A 91 -4.98 1.01 12.50
N LEU A 92 -5.41 2.03 11.80
CA LEU A 92 -4.57 2.77 10.86
C LEU A 92 -3.46 3.60 11.52
N GLN A 93 -3.49 3.77 12.85
CA GLN A 93 -2.37 4.44 13.54
C GLN A 93 -1.07 3.64 13.47
N PHE A 94 -1.15 2.32 13.19
CA PHE A 94 0.01 1.47 13.05
C PHE A 94 0.64 1.52 11.65
N ILE A 95 0.03 2.17 10.68
CA ILE A 95 0.63 2.38 9.36
C ILE A 95 1.59 3.56 9.42
N GLU A 96 2.85 3.33 9.06
CA GLU A 96 3.88 4.37 8.94
C GLU A 96 3.74 5.10 7.61
N TYR A 97 3.63 4.34 6.52
CA TYR A 97 3.33 4.87 5.19
C TYR A 97 2.65 3.83 4.30
N TRP A 98 2.03 4.29 3.24
CA TRP A 98 1.58 3.45 2.15
C TRP A 98 1.89 4.09 0.81
N SER A 99 1.94 3.28 -0.22
CA SER A 99 2.37 3.72 -1.55
C SER A 99 1.70 2.91 -2.64
N VAL A 100 1.63 3.50 -3.84
CA VAL A 100 0.93 2.92 -4.98
C VAL A 100 1.83 2.91 -6.20
N ASP A 101 1.94 1.74 -6.81
CA ASP A 101 2.47 1.51 -8.15
C ASP A 101 1.28 1.24 -9.08
N PHE A 102 1.02 2.18 -10.00
CA PHE A 102 -0.12 2.11 -10.90
C PHE A 102 0.13 1.29 -12.17
N ASP A 103 1.34 0.78 -12.35
CA ASP A 103 1.74 -0.03 -13.51
C ASP A 103 2.68 -1.16 -13.09
N PHE A 104 2.25 -1.91 -12.07
CA PHE A 104 3.05 -2.96 -11.44
C PHE A 104 3.25 -4.15 -12.40
N ASP A 105 4.51 -4.46 -12.68
CA ASP A 105 4.91 -5.54 -13.59
C ASP A 105 4.92 -6.95 -12.97
N GLY A 106 4.52 -7.07 -11.70
CA GLY A 106 4.53 -8.32 -10.95
C GLY A 106 5.89 -8.70 -10.35
N ARG A 107 6.93 -7.87 -10.54
CA ARG A 107 8.30 -8.15 -10.08
C ARG A 107 8.91 -7.02 -9.27
N VAL A 108 8.88 -5.81 -9.81
CA VAL A 108 9.54 -4.65 -9.21
C VAL A 108 8.50 -3.60 -8.88
N PHE A 109 8.35 -3.31 -7.60
CA PHE A 109 7.47 -2.26 -7.11
C PHE A 109 8.12 -0.89 -7.32
N ARG A 110 7.44 0.00 -8.06
CA ARG A 110 7.89 1.36 -8.39
C ARG A 110 6.83 2.36 -7.96
N PRO A 111 6.85 2.83 -6.70
CA PRO A 111 5.81 3.70 -6.21
C PRO A 111 5.80 5.02 -6.98
N GLU A 112 4.64 5.37 -7.52
CA GLU A 112 4.38 6.67 -8.13
C GLU A 112 3.80 7.66 -7.12
N MET A 113 3.09 7.16 -6.11
CA MET A 113 2.56 7.94 -5.01
C MET A 113 2.93 7.29 -3.68
N ILE A 114 3.37 8.10 -2.73
CA ILE A 114 3.77 7.69 -1.38
C ILE A 114 3.10 8.63 -0.38
N PHE A 115 2.44 8.05 0.62
CA PHE A 115 1.71 8.75 1.67
C PHE A 115 2.29 8.38 3.02
N SER A 116 3.19 9.20 3.53
CA SER A 116 3.78 9.03 4.86
C SER A 116 2.92 9.71 5.91
N ARG A 117 3.02 9.23 7.13
CA ARG A 117 2.39 9.87 8.28
C ARG A 117 3.02 11.23 8.55
N GLU A 118 2.20 12.27 8.60
CA GLU A 118 2.62 13.62 8.90
C GLU A 118 1.88 14.13 10.15
N LYS A 119 2.64 14.54 11.17
CA LYS A 119 2.08 15.09 12.42
C LYS A 119 0.95 14.22 13.01
N GLY A 120 1.10 12.90 12.94
CA GLY A 120 0.10 11.95 13.43
C GLY A 120 -1.04 11.64 12.46
N THR A 121 -1.15 12.34 11.34
CA THR A 121 -2.20 12.13 10.33
C THR A 121 -1.65 11.32 9.15
N LEU A 122 -2.45 10.39 8.65
CA LEU A 122 -2.17 9.61 7.45
C LEU A 122 -3.22 9.92 6.38
N THR A 123 -2.78 10.34 5.20
CA THR A 123 -3.66 10.44 4.02
C THR A 123 -4.12 9.04 3.63
N ARG A 124 -5.42 8.82 3.60
CA ARG A 124 -6.04 7.48 3.46
C ARG A 124 -6.58 7.22 2.07
N VAL A 125 -6.66 8.24 1.23
CA VAL A 125 -7.25 8.15 -0.11
C VAL A 125 -6.29 8.75 -1.11
N CYS A 126 -6.09 8.08 -2.22
CA CYS A 126 -5.46 8.66 -3.40
C CYS A 126 -6.36 8.54 -4.62
N GLU A 127 -6.21 9.50 -5.52
CA GLU A 127 -6.90 9.53 -6.79
C GLU A 127 -5.91 9.81 -7.91
N LYS A 128 -6.06 9.10 -9.03
CA LYS A 128 -5.24 9.30 -10.21
C LYS A 128 -6.03 9.08 -11.49
N LEU A 129 -5.80 9.96 -12.46
CA LEU A 129 -6.27 9.79 -13.83
C LEU A 129 -5.33 8.86 -14.59
N LEU A 130 -5.87 7.76 -15.10
CA LEU A 130 -5.14 6.78 -15.89
C LEU A 130 -5.77 6.63 -17.29
N PRO A 131 -4.99 6.24 -18.30
CA PRO A 131 -5.56 5.86 -19.60
C PRO A 131 -6.51 4.66 -19.44
N ALA A 132 -7.74 4.76 -19.97
CA ALA A 132 -8.73 3.69 -19.89
C ALA A 132 -8.38 2.48 -20.80
N SER A 133 -7.49 2.68 -21.78
CA SER A 133 -7.14 1.71 -22.82
C SER A 133 -6.12 0.63 -22.43
N CYS A 134 -5.77 0.49 -21.15
CA CYS A 134 -4.82 -0.53 -20.68
C CYS A 134 -5.52 -1.64 -19.90
N PRO A 135 -6.10 -2.66 -20.58
CA PRO A 135 -6.93 -3.68 -19.91
C PRO A 135 -6.15 -4.61 -18.96
N ASP A 136 -4.86 -4.80 -19.19
CA ASP A 136 -4.03 -5.74 -18.40
C ASP A 136 -3.22 -5.07 -17.28
N ARG A 137 -3.56 -3.83 -16.95
CA ARG A 137 -2.86 -3.10 -15.91
C ARG A 137 -3.06 -3.76 -14.54
N SER A 138 -1.97 -3.96 -13.83
CA SER A 138 -1.99 -4.32 -12.42
C SER A 138 -1.60 -3.11 -11.58
N ILE A 139 -2.36 -2.86 -10.53
CA ILE A 139 -2.04 -1.81 -9.56
C ILE A 139 -1.62 -2.50 -8.26
N CYS A 140 -0.49 -2.13 -7.72
CA CYS A 140 0.00 -2.67 -6.47
C CYS A 140 0.00 -1.58 -5.40
N VAL A 141 -0.61 -1.88 -4.27
CA VAL A 141 -0.59 -1.04 -3.07
C VAL A 141 0.27 -1.72 -2.03
N LYS A 142 1.28 -1.02 -1.55
CA LYS A 142 2.15 -1.45 -0.47
C LYS A 142 1.88 -0.62 0.76
N THR A 143 1.66 -1.28 1.90
CA THR A 143 1.59 -0.64 3.21
C THR A 143 2.74 -1.10 4.07
N VAL A 144 3.28 -0.20 4.89
CA VAL A 144 4.36 -0.50 5.85
C VAL A 144 3.93 0.02 7.21
N ASP A 145 4.02 -0.85 8.21
CA ASP A 145 3.65 -0.52 9.57
C ASP A 145 4.83 0.01 10.40
N VAL A 146 4.53 0.53 11.58
CA VAL A 146 5.52 1.06 12.53
C VAL A 146 6.48 0.01 13.07
N PHE A 147 6.19 -1.27 12.88
CA PHE A 147 7.07 -2.39 13.26
C PHE A 147 7.97 -2.84 12.11
N GLY A 148 7.79 -2.24 10.93
CA GLY A 148 8.54 -2.56 9.71
C GLY A 148 8.00 -3.76 8.94
N ASN A 149 6.80 -4.27 9.29
CA ASN A 149 6.13 -5.25 8.44
C ASN A 149 5.50 -4.55 7.25
N TYR A 150 5.35 -5.27 6.15
CA TYR A 150 4.68 -4.73 4.98
C TYR A 150 3.66 -5.70 4.40
N THR A 151 2.68 -5.17 3.72
CA THR A 151 1.74 -5.92 2.90
C THR A 151 1.72 -5.40 1.47
N MET A 152 1.43 -6.27 0.52
CA MET A 152 1.27 -5.91 -0.88
C MET A 152 -0.07 -6.44 -1.39
N ASN A 153 -0.93 -5.54 -1.79
CA ASN A 153 -2.24 -5.84 -2.36
C ASN A 153 -2.20 -5.55 -3.86
N VAL A 154 -2.36 -6.57 -4.69
CA VAL A 154 -2.36 -6.43 -6.14
C VAL A 154 -3.78 -6.52 -6.68
N VAL A 155 -4.23 -5.45 -7.32
CA VAL A 155 -5.52 -5.38 -8.00
C VAL A 155 -5.27 -5.50 -9.49
N LYS A 156 -5.76 -6.59 -10.09
CA LYS A 156 -5.71 -6.77 -11.55
C LYS A 156 -6.94 -6.14 -12.18
N GLN A 157 -6.73 -5.46 -13.30
CA GLN A 157 -7.81 -4.96 -14.11
C GLN A 157 -8.52 -6.16 -14.76
N LYS A 158 -9.78 -6.41 -14.43
CA LYS A 158 -10.60 -7.41 -15.15
C LYS A 158 -11.14 -6.75 -16.42
N THR A 159 -10.91 -7.35 -17.56
CA THR A 159 -11.58 -6.97 -18.81
C THR A 159 -13.08 -7.20 -18.67
N SER A 160 -13.89 -6.29 -19.19
CA SER A 160 -15.38 -6.31 -19.11
C SER A 160 -16.04 -7.61 -19.62
N GLU A 161 -15.32 -8.46 -20.33
CA GLU A 161 -15.80 -9.77 -20.80
C GLU A 161 -15.92 -10.82 -19.66
N GLN A 162 -15.19 -10.68 -18.56
CA GLN A 162 -15.26 -11.62 -17.43
C GLN A 162 -16.38 -11.32 -16.44
N GLN A 163 -16.94 -10.12 -16.44
CA GLN A 163 -18.06 -9.77 -15.57
C GLN A 163 -19.40 -10.35 -16.05
N ASN A 164 -19.53 -10.65 -17.36
CA ASN A 164 -20.77 -11.24 -17.90
C ASN A 164 -20.89 -12.75 -17.66
N THR A 165 -19.83 -13.43 -17.29
CA THR A 165 -19.86 -14.90 -17.08
C THR A 165 -20.21 -15.28 -15.65
N GLU A 166 -19.95 -14.42 -14.66
CA GLU A 166 -20.28 -14.68 -13.25
C GLU A 166 -21.76 -14.35 -12.90
N ASN A 167 -22.46 -13.59 -13.75
CA ASN A 167 -23.89 -13.25 -13.54
C ASN A 167 -24.86 -14.24 -14.24
N LEU A 168 -24.37 -15.33 -14.81
CA LEU A 168 -25.14 -16.35 -15.54
C LEU A 168 -25.06 -17.76 -14.91
N GLN A 169 -24.67 -17.86 -13.64
CA GLN A 169 -24.75 -19.12 -12.88
C GLN A 169 -25.64 -18.97 -11.64
#